data_0bddb482e729f4ce55a913ea48914351
#
_entry.id   0bddb482e729f4ce55a913ea48914351
#
_cell.length_a   1.000
_cell.length_b   1.000
_cell.length_c   1.000
_cell.angle_alpha   90.00
_cell.angle_beta   90.00
_cell.angle_gamma   90.00
#
_symmetry.space_group_name_H-M   'P 1'
#
loop_
_entity.id
_entity.type
_entity.pdbx_description
1 polymer ?
#
loop_
_entity_poly.entity_id
_entity_poly.type
_entity_poly.pdbx_seq_one_letter_code
_entity_poly.pdbx_strand_id
1 'polypeptide(L)'
;MKAYWIAHVDVTDPEQYQQYTQRAPAAFKAFGGRFLARGGRSEAMEGRATPQRSVVIEFDSYEQALACYRSELYQRACSHRQGVAKAEVIIVEGWEA
;
A
#
# COMPACT_ATOMS: atom_id res chain seq x y z
N MET A 1 -9.63 17.09 -0.69
CA MET A 1 -9.28 16.31 -1.89
C MET A 1 -8.85 14.91 -1.48
N LYS A 2 -9.22 13.90 -2.25
CA LYS A 2 -8.79 12.54 -2.03
C LYS A 2 -7.28 12.43 -2.12
N ALA A 3 -6.74 11.37 -1.56
CA ALA A 3 -5.32 11.04 -1.70
C ALA A 3 -5.17 9.55 -1.98
N TYR A 4 -4.05 9.19 -2.54
CA TYR A 4 -3.81 7.83 -3.00
C TYR A 4 -2.50 7.30 -2.46
N TRP A 5 -2.59 6.11 -1.89
CA TRP A 5 -1.45 5.33 -1.44
C TRP A 5 -1.14 4.34 -2.55
N ILE A 6 0.02 4.48 -3.13
CA ILE A 6 0.42 3.66 -4.27
C ILE A 6 1.62 2.83 -3.86
N ALA A 7 1.47 1.51 -3.95
CA ALA A 7 2.53 0.59 -3.54
C ALA A 7 2.89 -0.35 -4.68
N HIS A 8 4.19 -0.57 -4.86
CA HIS A 8 4.72 -1.59 -5.75
C HIS A 8 5.56 -2.54 -4.92
N VAL A 9 5.28 -3.83 -5.01
CA VAL A 9 5.86 -4.82 -4.10
C VAL A 9 6.39 -6.02 -4.87
N ASP A 10 7.61 -6.44 -4.52
CA ASP A 10 8.20 -7.70 -4.95
C ASP A 10 8.40 -8.56 -3.71
N VAL A 11 7.74 -9.71 -3.68
CA VAL A 11 7.73 -10.61 -2.52
C VAL A 11 8.79 -11.68 -2.67
N THR A 12 9.64 -11.85 -1.67
CA THR A 12 10.67 -12.89 -1.65
C THR A 12 10.26 -14.10 -0.82
N ASP A 13 9.37 -13.91 0.16
CA ASP A 13 8.84 -15.00 0.98
C ASP A 13 7.31 -14.85 1.07
N PRO A 14 6.57 -15.49 0.14
CA PRO A 14 5.12 -15.34 0.07
C PRO A 14 4.40 -15.81 1.34
N GLU A 15 4.89 -16.85 1.99
CA GLU A 15 4.25 -17.38 3.18
C GLU A 15 4.32 -16.37 4.33
N GLN A 16 5.50 -15.82 4.58
CA GLN A 16 5.68 -14.81 5.62
C GLN A 16 4.99 -13.50 5.26
N TYR A 17 4.93 -13.16 3.98
CA TYR A 17 4.25 -11.96 3.52
C TYR A 17 2.76 -11.96 3.88
N GLN A 18 2.15 -13.14 3.98
CA GLN A 18 0.75 -13.25 4.40
C GLN A 18 0.50 -12.66 5.79
N GLN A 19 1.50 -12.67 6.65
CA GLN A 19 1.37 -12.04 7.97
C GLN A 19 1.08 -10.55 7.84
N TYR A 20 1.68 -9.91 6.85
CA TYR A 20 1.41 -8.51 6.53
C TYR A 20 0.02 -8.35 5.90
N THR A 21 -0.32 -9.14 4.90
CA THR A 21 -1.58 -8.98 4.16
C THR A 21 -2.82 -9.30 5.01
N GLN A 22 -2.65 -10.07 6.07
CA GLN A 22 -3.74 -10.36 7.00
C GLN A 22 -3.98 -9.22 7.99
N ARG A 23 -2.98 -8.37 8.24
CA ARG A 23 -3.03 -7.31 9.26
C ARG A 23 -3.22 -5.91 8.69
N ALA A 24 -2.60 -5.63 7.56
CA ALA A 24 -2.62 -4.28 6.98
C ALA A 24 -4.01 -3.76 6.64
N PRO A 25 -4.95 -4.57 6.12
CA PRO A 25 -6.29 -4.06 5.78
C PRO A 25 -7.03 -3.43 6.95
N ALA A 26 -6.84 -3.93 8.17
CA ALA A 26 -7.49 -3.35 9.35
C ALA A 26 -7.01 -1.91 9.59
N ALA A 27 -5.72 -1.65 9.34
CA ALA A 27 -5.16 -0.30 9.47
C ALA A 27 -5.75 0.64 8.41
N PHE A 28 -5.82 0.19 7.16
CA PHE A 28 -6.40 1.00 6.09
C PHE A 28 -7.85 1.33 6.39
N LYS A 29 -8.63 0.34 6.82
CA LYS A 29 -10.03 0.53 7.17
C LYS A 29 -10.20 1.51 8.33
N ALA A 30 -9.35 1.41 9.34
CA ALA A 30 -9.42 2.29 10.52
C ALA A 30 -9.24 3.76 10.15
N PHE A 31 -8.52 4.05 9.05
CA PHE A 31 -8.28 5.40 8.57
C PHE A 31 -9.12 5.75 7.34
N GLY A 32 -10.14 4.96 7.05
CA GLY A 32 -11.07 5.25 5.95
C GLY A 32 -10.53 4.95 4.56
N GLY A 33 -9.49 4.13 4.46
CA GLY A 33 -8.92 3.74 3.17
C GLY A 33 -9.78 2.71 2.44
N ARG A 34 -9.79 2.80 1.13
CA ARG A 34 -10.50 1.88 0.25
C ARG A 34 -9.57 1.37 -0.83
N PHE A 35 -9.52 0.05 -1.03
CA PHE A 35 -8.72 -0.51 -2.12
C PHE A 35 -9.36 -0.17 -3.46
N LEU A 36 -8.58 0.42 -4.37
CA LEU A 36 -8.96 0.65 -5.75
C LEU A 36 -8.30 -0.38 -6.68
N ALA A 37 -7.09 -0.80 -6.34
CA ALA A 37 -6.39 -1.90 -7.00
C ALA A 37 -5.68 -2.70 -5.92
N ARG A 38 -5.69 -4.02 -6.06
CA ARG A 38 -5.14 -4.88 -5.01
C ARG A 38 -4.50 -6.12 -5.64
N GLY A 39 -3.36 -5.91 -6.30
CA GLY A 39 -2.60 -7.01 -6.87
C GLY A 39 -3.19 -7.62 -8.12
N GLY A 40 -4.00 -6.86 -8.86
CA GLY A 40 -4.51 -7.29 -10.15
C GLY A 40 -3.42 -7.25 -11.22
N ARG A 41 -3.80 -7.63 -12.45
CA ARG A 41 -2.86 -7.59 -13.57
C ARG A 41 -2.26 -6.21 -13.73
N SER A 42 -0.95 -6.16 -13.95
CA SER A 42 -0.26 -4.91 -14.19
C SER A 42 0.88 -5.13 -15.17
N GLU A 43 1.30 -4.06 -15.84
CA GLU A 43 2.40 -4.10 -16.78
C GLU A 43 3.12 -2.75 -16.76
N ALA A 44 4.42 -2.78 -16.50
CA ALA A 44 5.20 -1.55 -16.52
C ALA A 44 5.45 -1.16 -17.98
N MET A 45 5.06 0.04 -18.34
CA MET A 45 5.19 0.54 -19.73
C MET A 45 6.49 1.27 -19.95
N GLU A 46 7.04 1.90 -18.93
CA GLU A 46 8.29 2.63 -18.99
C GLU A 46 8.97 2.65 -17.63
N GLY A 47 10.27 2.72 -17.66
CA GLY A 47 11.11 3.03 -16.52
C GLY A 47 11.55 1.82 -15.74
N ARG A 48 10.66 1.19 -15.02
CA ARG A 48 10.98 0.07 -14.14
C ARG A 48 10.45 -1.25 -14.70
N ALA A 49 10.98 -2.35 -14.17
CA ALA A 49 10.41 -3.66 -14.44
C ALA A 49 9.04 -3.77 -13.76
N THR A 50 8.16 -4.58 -14.35
CA THR A 50 6.82 -4.80 -13.76
C THR A 50 6.97 -5.40 -12.35
N PRO A 51 6.41 -4.74 -11.32
CA PRO A 51 6.42 -5.31 -9.98
C PRO A 51 5.50 -6.52 -9.92
N GLN A 52 5.78 -7.43 -8.99
CA GLN A 52 4.92 -8.60 -8.79
C GLN A 52 3.51 -8.19 -8.40
N ARG A 53 3.40 -7.09 -7.65
CA ARG A 53 2.14 -6.66 -7.09
C ARG A 53 2.08 -5.15 -7.01
N SER A 54 0.96 -4.57 -7.45
CA SER A 54 0.70 -3.14 -7.28
C SER A 54 -0.63 -2.95 -6.56
N VAL A 55 -0.65 -2.00 -5.63
CA VAL A 55 -1.82 -1.72 -4.80
C VAL A 55 -2.08 -0.23 -4.82
N VAL A 56 -3.36 0.16 -4.95
CA VAL A 56 -3.77 1.55 -4.85
C VAL A 56 -4.89 1.63 -3.82
N ILE A 57 -4.72 2.51 -2.84
CA ILE A 57 -5.70 2.73 -1.78
C ILE A 57 -6.08 4.19 -1.78
N GLU A 58 -7.38 4.48 -1.77
CA GLU A 58 -7.89 5.84 -1.71
C GLU A 58 -8.23 6.20 -0.27
N PHE A 59 -7.82 7.42 0.12
CA PHE A 59 -8.18 8.02 1.42
C PHE A 59 -8.91 9.32 1.17
N ASP A 60 -9.69 9.77 2.15
CA ASP A 60 -10.48 11.00 2.02
C ASP A 60 -9.60 12.25 1.99
N SER A 61 -8.39 12.19 2.55
CA SER A 61 -7.45 13.30 2.52
C SER A 61 -6.01 12.81 2.55
N TYR A 62 -5.11 13.70 2.13
CA TYR A 62 -3.67 13.45 2.19
C TYR A 62 -3.20 13.22 3.63
N GLU A 63 -3.67 14.07 4.56
CA GLU A 63 -3.31 13.99 5.96
C GLU A 63 -3.75 12.67 6.58
N GLN A 64 -4.92 12.18 6.17
CA GLN A 64 -5.45 10.91 6.66
C GLN A 64 -4.62 9.72 6.19
N ALA A 65 -4.18 9.76 4.92
CA ALA A 65 -3.29 8.73 4.38
C ALA A 65 -1.95 8.71 5.10
N LEU A 66 -1.37 9.90 5.35
CA LEU A 66 -0.12 9.99 6.10
C LEU A 66 -0.29 9.48 7.53
N ALA A 67 -1.40 9.85 8.17
CA ALA A 67 -1.70 9.39 9.54
C ALA A 67 -1.79 7.86 9.59
N CYS A 68 -2.41 7.26 8.57
CA CYS A 68 -2.49 5.80 8.47
C CYS A 68 -1.10 5.17 8.43
N TYR A 69 -0.23 5.67 7.55
CA TYR A 69 1.12 5.13 7.42
C TYR A 69 1.91 5.24 8.72
N ARG A 70 1.76 6.38 9.40
CA ARG A 70 2.50 6.66 10.64
C ARG A 70 1.86 6.05 11.88
N SER A 71 0.67 5.46 11.74
CA SER A 71 -0.04 4.86 12.87
C SER A 71 0.69 3.64 13.41
N GLU A 72 0.54 3.41 14.71
CA GLU A 72 1.06 2.21 15.33
C GLU A 72 0.45 0.96 14.72
N LEU A 73 -0.84 1.01 14.41
CA LEU A 73 -1.56 -0.13 13.83
C LEU A 73 -0.94 -0.54 12.49
N TYR A 74 -0.66 0.42 11.59
CA TYR A 74 -0.02 0.10 10.32
C TYR A 74 1.43 -0.33 10.52
N GLN A 75 2.18 0.36 11.37
CA GLN A 75 3.59 0.05 11.58
C GLN A 75 3.79 -1.34 12.18
N ARG A 76 2.87 -1.80 13.01
CA ARG A 76 2.88 -3.19 13.50
C ARG A 76 2.67 -4.17 12.36
N ALA A 77 1.71 -3.91 11.47
CA ALA A 77 1.49 -4.74 10.29
C ALA A 77 2.74 -4.73 9.40
N CYS A 78 3.31 -3.55 9.17
CA CYS A 78 4.46 -3.35 8.32
C CYS A 78 5.69 -4.13 8.81
N SER A 79 5.83 -4.29 10.12
CA SER A 79 6.95 -5.04 10.68
C SER A 79 6.99 -6.49 10.19
N HIS A 80 5.85 -7.06 9.84
CA HIS A 80 5.76 -8.42 9.29
C HIS A 80 6.22 -8.52 7.83
N ARG A 81 6.39 -7.39 7.16
CA ARG A 81 6.86 -7.33 5.77
C ARG A 81 8.38 -7.20 5.67
N GLN A 82 9.03 -6.82 6.74
CA GLN A 82 10.47 -6.57 6.76
C GLN A 82 11.26 -7.83 6.41
N GLY A 83 12.16 -7.70 5.42
CA GLY A 83 13.01 -8.81 5.01
C GLY A 83 12.34 -9.85 4.11
N VAL A 84 11.03 -9.77 3.90
CA VAL A 84 10.29 -10.75 3.10
C VAL A 84 9.69 -10.15 1.83
N ALA A 85 9.83 -8.86 1.64
CA ALA A 85 9.38 -8.16 0.44
C ALA A 85 10.11 -6.84 0.29
N LYS A 86 10.30 -6.42 -0.96
CA LYS A 86 10.72 -5.06 -1.30
C LYS A 86 9.49 -4.27 -1.67
N ALA A 87 9.22 -3.21 -0.94
CA ALA A 87 8.05 -2.37 -1.20
C ALA A 87 8.47 -0.93 -1.41
N GLU A 88 7.85 -0.31 -2.42
CA GLU A 88 7.94 1.14 -2.63
C GLU A 88 6.55 1.68 -2.41
N VAL A 89 6.42 2.63 -1.50
CA VAL A 89 5.12 3.22 -1.16
C VAL A 89 5.23 4.73 -1.28
N ILE A 90 4.32 5.32 -2.05
CA ILE A 90 4.18 6.77 -2.08
C ILE A 90 2.73 7.14 -1.81
N ILE A 91 2.55 8.31 -1.25
CA ILE A 91 1.23 8.89 -1.03
C ILE A 91 1.19 10.20 -1.79
N VAL A 92 0.18 10.36 -2.64
CA VAL A 92 0.04 11.54 -3.47
C VAL A 92 -1.38 12.10 -3.31
N GLU A 93 -1.46 13.41 -3.15
CA GLU A 93 -2.75 14.09 -3.09
C GLU A 93 -3.39 14.10 -4.47
N GLY A 94 -4.71 13.89 -4.51
CA GLY A 94 -5.47 13.90 -5.74
C GLY A 94 -5.56 15.29 -6.35
N TRP A 95 -5.97 15.33 -7.60
CA TRP A 95 -6.14 16.56 -8.35
C TRP A 95 -7.61 16.72 -8.75
N GLU A 96 -8.11 17.94 -8.62
CA GLU A 96 -9.44 18.28 -9.08
C GLU A 96 -9.33 19.21 -10.27
N ALA A 97 -10.07 18.85 -11.34
CA ALA A 97 -10.10 19.64 -12.57
C ALA A 97 -10.89 20.95 -12.37
#